data_7d33b97e3589dbc1adfede9f526e6344
#
_entry.id   7d33b97e3589dbc1adfede9f526e6344
#
_cell.length_a   1.000
_cell.length_b   1.000
_cell.length_c   1.000
_cell.angle_alpha   90.00
_cell.angle_beta   90.00
_cell.angle_gamma   90.00
#
_symmetry.space_group_name_H-M   'P 1'
#
loop_
_entity.id
_entity.type
_entity.pdbx_description
1 polymer ?
#
loop_
_entity_poly.entity_id
_entity_poly.type
_entity_poly.pdbx_seq_one_letter_code
_entity_poly.pdbx_strand_id
1 'polypeptide(L)'
;MEQLSTNTYHTKYGKITLLKNEVYIGNEFRLNRYWEEDTLIKLKQYIPSDRNILEIGAHCGTSSVVYSSYISENHKLFAYEPQNVMYQLLVQNITQNNLQDKIIPFNNGVFCYKGAGNMNNIDLDGGGGNVQRRYNEERHIGCNFGGIGLGKEGEPITLTTIDEMGHDNIGFIHCDAQGSENFIFSGGKETIKKNRPVILYENNAKYAQILYDNVCMNYPSYTKESKFDLTEYCMNELKYSACYDQFNGSIDTLLLP
;
A
#
# COMPACT_ATOMS: atom_id res chain seq x y z
N MET A 1 -1.63 14.88 21.61
CA MET A 1 -0.99 13.86 20.74
C MET A 1 0.42 13.62 21.30
N GLU A 2 0.74 12.38 21.61
CA GLU A 2 2.10 12.03 22.01
C GLU A 2 3.03 12.20 20.83
N GLN A 3 4.18 12.83 21.05
CA GLN A 3 5.14 13.08 19.97
C GLN A 3 5.77 11.75 19.54
N LEU A 4 5.63 11.40 18.25
CA LEU A 4 6.24 10.20 17.66
C LEU A 4 7.78 10.27 17.79
N SER A 5 8.39 9.16 18.20
CA SER A 5 9.86 9.04 18.24
C SER A 5 10.35 8.68 16.83
N THR A 6 10.92 9.66 16.13
CA THR A 6 11.26 9.54 14.70
C THR A 6 12.71 9.90 14.41
N ASN A 7 13.21 9.42 13.26
CA ASN A 7 14.43 9.89 12.61
C ASN A 7 14.09 10.39 11.20
N THR A 8 14.75 11.46 10.77
CA THR A 8 14.64 11.98 9.41
C THR A 8 15.94 11.71 8.65
N TYR A 9 15.81 11.11 7.48
CA TYR A 9 16.90 10.77 6.57
C TYR A 9 16.87 11.68 5.34
N HIS A 10 18.02 12.19 4.94
CA HIS A 10 18.18 12.95 3.69
C HIS A 10 18.60 12.01 2.59
N THR A 11 17.80 11.92 1.54
CA THR A 11 18.01 11.00 0.41
C THR A 11 18.07 11.76 -0.90
N LYS A 12 18.43 11.08 -1.97
CA LYS A 12 18.38 11.68 -3.33
C LYS A 12 16.94 11.95 -3.83
N TYR A 13 15.94 11.36 -3.18
CA TYR A 13 14.52 11.57 -3.51
C TYR A 13 13.84 12.61 -2.61
N GLY A 14 14.54 13.08 -1.56
CA GLY A 14 14.01 14.01 -0.59
C GLY A 14 14.23 13.55 0.85
N LYS A 15 13.51 14.17 1.78
CA LYS A 15 13.56 13.84 3.21
C LYS A 15 12.54 12.76 3.53
N ILE A 16 12.96 11.72 4.23
CA ILE A 16 12.07 10.66 4.72
C ILE A 16 12.18 10.55 6.22
N THR A 17 11.05 10.72 6.91
CA THR A 17 10.93 10.55 8.36
C THR A 17 10.26 9.22 8.65
N LEU A 18 10.90 8.43 9.52
CA LEU A 18 10.47 7.10 9.94
C LEU A 18 10.45 7.00 11.46
N LEU A 19 9.71 6.03 12.00
CA LEU A 19 9.84 5.67 13.41
C LEU A 19 11.26 5.19 13.70
N LYS A 20 11.81 5.57 14.86
CA LYS A 20 13.18 5.19 15.26
C LYS A 20 13.40 3.70 15.35
N ASN A 21 12.37 2.99 15.78
CA ASN A 21 12.40 1.54 16.02
C ASN A 21 11.80 0.72 14.86
N GLU A 22 11.53 1.34 13.74
CA GLU A 22 11.12 0.61 12.54
C GLU A 22 12.26 -0.30 12.07
N VAL A 23 11.98 -1.61 11.83
CA VAL A 23 13.04 -2.62 11.64
C VAL A 23 13.34 -3.01 10.21
N TYR A 24 12.37 -2.89 9.29
CA TYR A 24 12.58 -3.25 7.88
C TYR A 24 13.02 -2.03 7.05
N ILE A 25 12.12 -1.14 6.78
CA ILE A 25 12.39 0.09 6.01
C ILE A 25 13.48 0.92 6.70
N GLY A 26 13.39 1.10 8.02
CA GLY A 26 14.36 1.87 8.79
C GLY A 26 15.76 1.27 8.80
N ASN A 27 15.92 -0.06 8.68
CA ASN A 27 17.23 -0.69 8.53
C ASN A 27 17.91 -0.28 7.23
N GLU A 28 17.18 -0.25 6.12
CA GLU A 28 17.73 0.18 4.83
C GLU A 28 18.21 1.64 4.91
N PHE A 29 17.41 2.55 5.48
CA PHE A 29 17.80 3.95 5.65
C PHE A 29 19.00 4.13 6.60
N ARG A 30 19.11 3.34 7.67
CA ARG A 30 20.31 3.33 8.55
C ARG A 30 21.56 2.89 7.82
N LEU A 31 21.42 2.06 6.78
CA LEU A 31 22.52 1.61 5.91
C LEU A 31 22.71 2.52 4.68
N ASN A 32 22.10 3.71 4.65
CA ASN A 32 22.11 4.65 3.53
C ASN A 32 21.59 4.05 2.22
N ARG A 33 20.66 3.11 2.29
CA ARG A 33 19.95 2.55 1.15
C ARG A 33 18.50 3.02 1.16
N TYR A 34 17.90 3.15 0.00
CA TYR A 34 16.47 3.45 -0.11
C TYR A 34 15.68 2.14 -0.19
N TRP A 35 14.51 2.09 0.48
CA TRP A 35 13.66 0.91 0.46
C TRP A 35 13.21 0.61 -0.96
N GLU A 36 13.39 -0.63 -1.42
CA GLU A 36 12.99 -1.14 -2.73
C GLU A 36 13.46 -0.31 -3.93
N GLU A 37 14.57 0.39 -3.82
CA GLU A 37 15.04 1.34 -4.82
C GLU A 37 15.13 0.76 -6.23
N ASP A 38 15.64 -0.45 -6.38
CA ASP A 38 15.80 -1.10 -7.70
C ASP A 38 14.43 -1.36 -8.36
N THR A 39 13.42 -1.75 -7.57
CA THR A 39 12.05 -1.93 -8.04
C THR A 39 11.44 -0.60 -8.47
N LEU A 40 11.58 0.44 -7.65
CA LEU A 40 11.08 1.79 -7.97
C LEU A 40 11.70 2.32 -9.28
N ILE A 41 13.01 2.17 -9.46
CA ILE A 41 13.71 2.60 -10.68
C ILE A 41 13.21 1.85 -11.91
N LYS A 42 13.05 0.52 -11.80
CA LYS A 42 12.54 -0.29 -12.91
C LYS A 42 11.10 0.04 -13.28
N LEU A 43 10.26 0.37 -12.32
CA LEU A 43 8.86 0.71 -12.55
C LEU A 43 8.68 2.00 -13.36
N LYS A 44 9.63 2.94 -13.28
CA LYS A 44 9.54 4.23 -13.98
C LYS A 44 9.18 4.10 -15.46
N GLN A 45 9.70 3.11 -16.16
CA GLN A 45 9.45 2.89 -17.59
C GLN A 45 8.02 2.43 -17.91
N TYR A 46 7.30 1.91 -16.91
CA TYR A 46 5.93 1.39 -17.06
C TYR A 46 4.86 2.39 -16.58
N ILE A 47 5.25 3.40 -15.80
CA ILE A 47 4.32 4.38 -15.24
C ILE A 47 4.08 5.51 -16.24
N PRO A 48 2.84 5.68 -16.77
CA PRO A 48 2.52 6.78 -17.66
C PRO A 48 2.65 8.14 -16.96
N SER A 49 3.46 9.05 -17.52
CA SER A 49 3.71 10.35 -16.88
C SER A 49 2.53 11.33 -17.01
N ASP A 50 1.59 11.04 -17.89
CA ASP A 50 0.41 11.85 -18.23
C ASP A 50 -0.89 11.32 -17.62
N ARG A 51 -0.78 10.50 -16.56
CA ARG A 51 -1.93 9.91 -15.84
C ARG A 51 -1.69 9.91 -14.34
N ASN A 52 -2.78 9.75 -13.58
CA ASN A 52 -2.75 9.69 -12.12
C ASN A 52 -2.24 8.34 -11.61
N ILE A 53 -1.72 8.34 -10.39
CA ILE A 53 -1.33 7.13 -9.65
C ILE A 53 -2.33 6.90 -8.51
N LEU A 54 -2.71 5.64 -8.30
CA LEU A 54 -3.39 5.16 -7.10
C LEU A 54 -2.45 4.24 -6.33
N GLU A 55 -2.11 4.62 -5.11
CA GLU A 55 -1.27 3.84 -4.21
C GLU A 55 -2.08 3.39 -2.99
N ILE A 56 -2.15 2.08 -2.79
CA ILE A 56 -2.91 1.42 -1.73
C ILE A 56 -1.93 0.70 -0.81
N GLY A 57 -1.92 1.07 0.48
CA GLY A 57 -0.88 0.68 1.42
C GLY A 57 0.35 1.60 1.32
N ALA A 58 0.12 2.92 1.26
CA ALA A 58 1.20 3.90 1.08
C ALA A 58 2.19 3.97 2.25
N HIS A 59 1.86 3.36 3.39
CA HIS A 59 2.69 3.35 4.60
C HIS A 59 3.14 4.78 4.96
N CYS A 60 4.41 5.01 5.24
CA CYS A 60 4.96 6.34 5.50
C CYS A 60 5.31 7.14 4.22
N GLY A 61 5.00 6.63 3.03
CA GLY A 61 5.16 7.33 1.75
C GLY A 61 6.54 7.25 1.11
N THR A 62 7.34 6.24 1.40
CA THR A 62 8.64 6.06 0.73
C THR A 62 8.49 5.90 -0.78
N SER A 63 7.61 5.04 -1.24
CA SER A 63 7.25 4.88 -2.66
C SER A 63 6.54 6.10 -3.22
N SER A 64 5.59 6.68 -2.47
CA SER A 64 4.82 7.87 -2.88
C SER A 64 5.72 9.04 -3.28
N VAL A 65 6.76 9.33 -2.48
CA VAL A 65 7.72 10.43 -2.75
C VAL A 65 8.44 10.19 -4.08
N VAL A 66 8.86 8.96 -4.37
CA VAL A 66 9.53 8.60 -5.63
C VAL A 66 8.57 8.67 -6.81
N TYR A 67 7.39 8.04 -6.70
CA TYR A 67 6.38 8.01 -7.76
C TYR A 67 5.89 9.40 -8.15
N SER A 68 5.82 10.35 -7.20
CA SER A 68 5.44 11.71 -7.49
C SER A 68 6.34 12.39 -8.54
N SER A 69 7.60 11.97 -8.64
CA SER A 69 8.55 12.46 -9.64
C SER A 69 8.35 11.84 -11.03
N TYR A 70 7.55 10.78 -11.16
CA TYR A 70 7.32 10.06 -12.42
C TYR A 70 6.14 10.63 -13.22
N ILE A 71 5.25 11.37 -12.57
CA ILE A 71 4.09 11.98 -13.20
C ILE A 71 4.28 13.50 -13.40
N SER A 72 3.65 14.05 -14.42
CA SER A 72 3.71 15.47 -14.74
C SER A 72 2.94 16.32 -13.71
N GLU A 73 3.14 17.65 -13.75
CA GLU A 73 2.57 18.60 -12.76
C GLU A 73 1.05 18.59 -12.68
N ASN A 74 0.37 18.25 -13.78
CA ASN A 74 -1.09 18.25 -13.84
C ASN A 74 -1.74 16.97 -13.27
N HIS A 75 -0.93 15.98 -12.89
CA HIS A 75 -1.42 14.68 -12.42
C HIS A 75 -1.15 14.50 -10.92
N LYS A 76 -1.94 13.63 -10.30
CA LYS A 76 -1.93 13.40 -8.86
C LYS A 76 -1.58 11.96 -8.54
N LEU A 77 -0.98 11.79 -7.38
CA LEU A 77 -0.86 10.51 -6.70
C LEU A 77 -1.86 10.50 -5.53
N PHE A 78 -2.80 9.55 -5.54
CA PHE A 78 -3.75 9.33 -4.47
C PHE A 78 -3.22 8.21 -3.58
N ALA A 79 -2.81 8.54 -2.35
CA ALA A 79 -2.13 7.65 -1.41
C ALA A 79 -3.07 7.24 -0.28
N TYR A 80 -3.38 5.95 -0.16
CA TYR A 80 -4.28 5.39 0.86
C TYR A 80 -3.47 4.63 1.90
N GLU A 81 -3.58 5.07 3.16
CA GLU A 81 -2.94 4.43 4.30
C GLU A 81 -3.90 4.38 5.49
N PRO A 82 -4.35 3.18 5.90
CA PRO A 82 -5.32 3.05 6.98
C PRO A 82 -4.74 3.29 8.38
N GLN A 83 -3.49 2.92 8.65
CA GLN A 83 -2.89 3.02 9.98
C GLN A 83 -2.59 4.47 10.33
N ASN A 84 -3.19 4.98 11.39
CA ASN A 84 -3.08 6.39 11.76
C ASN A 84 -1.62 6.85 11.99
N VAL A 85 -0.80 6.01 12.61
CA VAL A 85 0.63 6.32 12.84
C VAL A 85 1.37 6.47 11.51
N MET A 86 1.16 5.56 10.57
CA MET A 86 1.80 5.59 9.25
C MET A 86 1.25 6.74 8.40
N TYR A 87 -0.05 6.98 8.45
CA TYR A 87 -0.67 8.13 7.78
C TYR A 87 -0.09 9.48 8.27
N GLN A 88 0.14 9.64 9.56
CA GLN A 88 0.78 10.86 10.09
C GLN A 88 2.20 11.04 9.51
N LEU A 89 2.97 9.96 9.39
CA LEU A 89 4.29 10.01 8.77
C LEU A 89 4.20 10.26 7.26
N LEU A 90 3.23 9.69 6.57
CA LEU A 90 2.95 9.97 5.15
C LEU A 90 2.70 11.47 4.94
N VAL A 91 1.79 12.08 5.72
CA VAL A 91 1.50 13.52 5.66
C VAL A 91 2.74 14.36 5.97
N GLN A 92 3.53 13.96 6.97
CA GLN A 92 4.78 14.64 7.30
C GLN A 92 5.79 14.56 6.14
N ASN A 93 5.96 13.39 5.54
CA ASN A 93 6.88 13.17 4.42
C ASN A 93 6.45 13.94 3.17
N ILE A 94 5.16 14.02 2.88
CA ILE A 94 4.61 14.87 1.82
C ILE A 94 4.93 16.35 2.08
N THR A 95 4.64 16.83 3.30
CA THR A 95 4.77 18.24 3.65
C THR A 95 6.22 18.71 3.64
N GLN A 96 7.15 17.94 4.24
CA GLN A 96 8.56 18.32 4.32
C GLN A 96 9.30 18.30 2.96
N ASN A 97 8.69 17.67 1.94
CA ASN A 97 9.18 17.65 0.57
C ASN A 97 8.42 18.60 -0.37
N ASN A 98 7.47 19.39 0.13
CA ASN A 98 6.64 20.31 -0.64
C ASN A 98 5.84 19.60 -1.76
N LEU A 99 5.28 18.41 -1.46
CA LEU A 99 4.55 17.58 -2.43
C LEU A 99 3.03 17.61 -2.24
N GLN A 100 2.48 18.54 -1.42
CA GLN A 100 1.05 18.62 -1.09
C GLN A 100 0.15 18.86 -2.33
N ASP A 101 0.70 19.55 -3.32
CA ASP A 101 -0.01 19.79 -4.58
C ASP A 101 0.02 18.57 -5.52
N LYS A 102 0.81 17.55 -5.21
CA LYS A 102 1.04 16.38 -6.07
C LYS A 102 0.56 15.08 -5.46
N ILE A 103 0.73 14.89 -4.16
CA ILE A 103 0.31 13.69 -3.42
C ILE A 103 -0.86 14.05 -2.52
N ILE A 104 -1.98 13.37 -2.69
CA ILE A 104 -3.20 13.53 -1.90
C ILE A 104 -3.36 12.32 -0.97
N PRO A 105 -3.06 12.45 0.32
CA PRO A 105 -3.15 11.33 1.26
C PRO A 105 -4.56 11.13 1.80
N PHE A 106 -4.96 9.87 1.99
CA PHE A 106 -6.24 9.45 2.58
C PHE A 106 -6.00 8.47 3.73
N ASN A 107 -6.54 8.77 4.92
CA ASN A 107 -6.50 7.84 6.05
C ASN A 107 -7.67 6.85 5.99
N ASN A 108 -7.64 6.00 4.98
CA ASN A 108 -8.67 4.99 4.72
C ASN A 108 -8.02 3.67 4.33
N GLY A 109 -8.61 2.59 4.75
CA GLY A 109 -8.36 1.28 4.16
C GLY A 109 -9.13 1.12 2.84
N VAL A 110 -8.60 0.27 1.96
CA VAL A 110 -9.27 -0.10 0.71
C VAL A 110 -9.66 -1.56 0.81
N PHE A 111 -10.90 -1.89 0.43
CA PHE A 111 -11.41 -3.25 0.50
C PHE A 111 -12.50 -3.50 -0.55
N CYS A 112 -13.25 -4.61 -0.44
CA CYS A 112 -14.35 -4.91 -1.37
C CYS A 112 -15.67 -4.23 -1.02
N TYR A 113 -15.74 -3.50 0.08
CA TYR A 113 -16.94 -2.75 0.50
C TYR A 113 -16.55 -1.46 1.21
N LYS A 114 -17.51 -0.51 1.26
CA LYS A 114 -17.39 0.72 2.03
C LYS A 114 -18.00 0.54 3.42
N GLY A 115 -17.28 0.92 4.46
CA GLY A 115 -17.77 0.78 5.83
C GLY A 115 -16.70 0.89 6.89
N ALA A 116 -16.91 0.23 8.02
CA ALA A 116 -15.95 0.12 9.10
C ALA A 116 -15.13 -1.16 8.97
N GLY A 117 -13.88 -1.09 9.41
CA GLY A 117 -12.98 -2.22 9.53
C GLY A 117 -12.01 -2.03 10.69
N ASN A 118 -11.10 -2.98 10.85
CA ASN A 118 -10.02 -2.87 11.83
C ASN A 118 -8.70 -3.30 11.20
N MET A 119 -7.62 -2.59 11.53
CA MET A 119 -6.27 -3.10 11.31
C MET A 119 -5.92 -4.11 12.39
N ASN A 120 -5.27 -5.19 11.99
CA ASN A 120 -4.73 -6.13 12.97
C ASN A 120 -3.62 -5.44 13.81
N ASN A 121 -3.32 -6.02 14.98
CA ASN A 121 -2.20 -5.57 15.80
C ASN A 121 -0.96 -6.47 15.66
N ILE A 122 -1.01 -7.47 14.79
CA ILE A 122 0.01 -8.50 14.67
C ILE A 122 0.78 -8.29 13.37
N ASP A 123 2.11 -8.20 13.51
CA ASP A 123 3.04 -8.21 12.39
C ASP A 123 3.13 -9.61 11.79
N LEU A 124 2.73 -9.75 10.54
CA LEU A 124 2.73 -11.02 9.81
C LEU A 124 4.12 -11.39 9.27
N ASP A 125 4.98 -10.41 9.04
CA ASP A 125 6.34 -10.59 8.51
C ASP A 125 7.38 -10.87 9.59
N GLY A 126 7.21 -10.27 10.75
CA GLY A 126 8.25 -10.13 11.76
C GLY A 126 8.14 -11.00 13.00
N GLY A 127 7.46 -12.14 12.94
CA GLY A 127 7.41 -13.07 14.07
C GLY A 127 6.21 -12.94 15.00
N GLY A 128 5.12 -12.36 14.53
CA GLY A 128 3.79 -12.49 15.15
C GLY A 128 3.60 -11.74 16.47
N GLY A 129 4.42 -10.74 16.75
CA GLY A 129 4.25 -9.93 17.95
C GLY A 129 3.22 -8.82 17.78
N ASN A 130 2.52 -8.45 18.86
CA ASN A 130 1.60 -7.33 18.87
C ASN A 130 2.35 -5.99 18.70
N VAL A 131 2.27 -5.40 17.51
CA VAL A 131 3.02 -4.19 17.14
C VAL A 131 2.55 -2.98 17.94
N GLN A 132 1.24 -2.79 18.10
CA GLN A 132 0.70 -1.63 18.81
C GLN A 132 1.11 -1.66 20.30
N ARG A 133 1.11 -2.82 20.92
CA ARG A 133 1.59 -2.96 22.30
C ARG A 133 3.08 -2.66 22.41
N ARG A 134 3.90 -3.23 21.52
CA ARG A 134 5.35 -2.95 21.48
C ARG A 134 5.62 -1.48 21.28
N TYR A 135 4.91 -0.83 20.37
CA TYR A 135 5.06 0.59 20.12
C TYR A 135 4.70 1.44 21.34
N ASN A 136 3.62 1.11 22.04
CA ASN A 136 3.12 1.89 23.18
C ASN A 136 3.90 1.61 24.49
N GLU A 137 4.23 0.35 24.77
CA GLU A 137 4.79 -0.09 26.06
C GLU A 137 6.31 -0.26 26.01
N GLU A 138 6.84 -0.71 24.88
CA GLU A 138 8.22 -1.15 24.70
C GLU A 138 8.89 -0.43 23.52
N ARG A 139 8.86 0.90 23.52
CA ARG A 139 9.33 1.79 22.41
C ARG A 139 10.77 1.57 21.95
N HIS A 140 11.58 0.87 22.72
CA HIS A 140 12.95 0.50 22.36
C HIS A 140 13.04 -0.80 21.56
N ILE A 141 11.96 -1.58 21.49
CA ILE A 141 11.91 -2.81 20.71
C ILE A 141 11.50 -2.49 19.28
N GLY A 142 12.10 -3.21 18.34
CA GLY A 142 11.79 -3.06 16.93
C GLY A 142 10.35 -3.36 16.59
N CYS A 143 9.75 -2.55 15.74
CA CYS A 143 8.37 -2.69 15.24
C CYS A 143 8.36 -2.70 13.72
N ASN A 144 7.41 -3.44 13.14
CA ASN A 144 7.10 -3.43 11.72
C ASN A 144 5.62 -3.12 11.52
N PHE A 145 5.30 -1.89 11.18
CA PHE A 145 3.94 -1.50 10.84
C PHE A 145 3.56 -1.90 9.41
N GLY A 146 4.55 -2.12 8.53
CA GLY A 146 4.32 -2.56 7.16
C GLY A 146 3.71 -3.95 7.06
N GLY A 147 4.01 -4.85 8.01
CA GLY A 147 3.49 -6.21 8.03
C GLY A 147 2.07 -6.38 8.61
N ILE A 148 1.29 -5.29 8.78
CA ILE A 148 -0.03 -5.34 9.41
C ILE A 148 -1.14 -5.32 8.35
N GLY A 149 -1.92 -6.41 8.28
CA GLY A 149 -3.12 -6.48 7.45
C GLY A 149 -4.41 -6.17 8.22
N LEU A 150 -5.55 -6.31 7.54
CA LEU A 150 -6.87 -6.22 8.15
C LEU A 150 -7.11 -7.37 9.15
N GLY A 151 -7.97 -7.16 10.14
CA GLY A 151 -8.31 -8.17 11.14
C GLY A 151 -9.64 -7.92 11.83
N LYS A 152 -9.92 -8.76 12.84
CA LYS A 152 -11.15 -8.66 13.65
C LYS A 152 -11.10 -7.55 14.67
N GLU A 153 -9.93 -7.31 15.19
CA GLU A 153 -9.65 -6.42 16.33
C GLU A 153 -8.44 -5.56 15.98
N GLY A 154 -8.28 -4.46 16.67
CA GLY A 154 -7.16 -3.57 16.52
C GLY A 154 -7.59 -2.15 16.28
N GLU A 155 -6.84 -1.40 15.51
CA GLU A 155 -7.15 0.00 15.22
C GLU A 155 -8.40 0.10 14.33
N PRO A 156 -9.48 0.79 14.78
CA PRO A 156 -10.65 1.00 13.95
C PRO A 156 -10.33 1.92 12.78
N ILE A 157 -10.76 1.54 11.58
CA ILE A 157 -10.54 2.27 10.34
C ILE A 157 -11.81 2.41 9.52
N THR A 158 -11.81 3.34 8.59
CA THR A 158 -12.84 3.46 7.55
C THR A 158 -12.35 2.79 6.28
N LEU A 159 -13.22 1.99 5.65
CA LEU A 159 -12.97 1.30 4.39
C LEU A 159 -13.70 1.96 3.23
N THR A 160 -13.07 1.93 2.07
CA THR A 160 -13.66 2.31 0.78
C THR A 160 -13.32 1.27 -0.29
N THR A 161 -13.96 1.33 -1.46
CA THR A 161 -13.61 0.52 -2.62
C THR A 161 -12.92 1.37 -3.68
N ILE A 162 -12.13 0.76 -4.55
CA ILE A 162 -11.50 1.48 -5.67
C ILE A 162 -12.58 2.15 -6.55
N ASP A 163 -13.69 1.47 -6.79
CA ASP A 163 -14.77 2.01 -7.65
C ASP A 163 -15.51 3.19 -7.02
N GLU A 164 -15.60 3.26 -5.67
CA GLU A 164 -16.26 4.36 -4.96
C GLU A 164 -15.36 5.58 -4.70
N MET A 165 -14.05 5.47 -4.91
CA MET A 165 -13.13 6.60 -4.75
C MET A 165 -13.40 7.74 -5.75
N GLY A 166 -13.96 7.42 -6.91
CA GLY A 166 -14.27 8.40 -7.96
C GLY A 166 -13.05 9.01 -8.63
N HIS A 167 -11.87 8.40 -8.48
CA HIS A 167 -10.67 8.88 -9.15
C HIS A 167 -10.66 8.47 -10.63
N ASP A 168 -10.39 9.45 -11.48
CA ASP A 168 -10.31 9.24 -12.92
C ASP A 168 -8.88 9.29 -13.45
N ASN A 169 -8.70 8.85 -14.69
CA ASN A 169 -7.42 8.89 -15.41
C ASN A 169 -6.29 8.17 -14.68
N ILE A 170 -6.60 7.02 -14.05
CA ILE A 170 -5.61 6.21 -13.34
C ILE A 170 -4.74 5.46 -14.36
N GLY A 171 -3.44 5.76 -14.38
CA GLY A 171 -2.45 5.11 -15.25
C GLY A 171 -1.64 4.02 -14.57
N PHE A 172 -1.51 4.10 -13.26
CA PHE A 172 -0.78 3.12 -12.46
C PHE A 172 -1.48 2.88 -11.12
N ILE A 173 -1.58 1.62 -10.72
CA ILE A 173 -2.01 1.21 -9.39
C ILE A 173 -0.86 0.43 -8.74
N HIS A 174 -0.44 0.86 -7.55
CA HIS A 174 0.41 0.10 -6.66
C HIS A 174 -0.44 -0.37 -5.48
N CYS A 175 -0.42 -1.67 -5.18
CA CYS A 175 -1.18 -2.24 -4.07
C CYS A 175 -0.32 -3.22 -3.27
N ASP A 176 0.04 -2.81 -2.06
CA ASP A 176 0.69 -3.63 -1.04
C ASP A 176 -0.14 -3.51 0.23
N ALA A 177 -1.02 -4.47 0.46
CA ALA A 177 -2.04 -4.41 1.51
C ALA A 177 -2.14 -5.69 2.33
N GLN A 178 -1.04 -6.41 2.41
CA GLN A 178 -0.80 -7.53 3.33
C GLN A 178 -1.90 -8.60 3.28
N GLY A 179 -2.18 -9.09 2.06
CA GLY A 179 -3.13 -10.17 1.78
C GLY A 179 -4.56 -9.71 1.46
N SER A 180 -4.81 -8.38 1.41
CA SER A 180 -6.14 -7.84 1.08
C SER A 180 -6.37 -7.67 -0.43
N GLU A 181 -5.39 -7.92 -1.28
CA GLU A 181 -5.36 -7.56 -2.70
C GLU A 181 -6.54 -8.12 -3.47
N ASN A 182 -6.88 -9.41 -3.31
CA ASN A 182 -8.02 -10.03 -3.98
C ASN A 182 -9.35 -9.31 -3.67
N PHE A 183 -9.54 -8.94 -2.40
CA PHE A 183 -10.72 -8.19 -1.96
C PHE A 183 -10.72 -6.77 -2.54
N ILE A 184 -9.59 -6.09 -2.45
CA ILE A 184 -9.41 -4.72 -2.96
C ILE A 184 -9.75 -4.65 -4.44
N PHE A 185 -9.16 -5.53 -5.25
CA PHE A 185 -9.38 -5.53 -6.69
C PHE A 185 -10.74 -6.05 -7.11
N SER A 186 -11.39 -6.90 -6.29
CA SER A 186 -12.79 -7.27 -6.53
C SER A 186 -13.73 -6.07 -6.43
N GLY A 187 -13.38 -5.07 -5.61
CA GLY A 187 -14.08 -3.78 -5.47
C GLY A 187 -13.58 -2.67 -6.42
N GLY A 188 -12.77 -3.01 -7.43
CA GLY A 188 -12.16 -2.06 -8.37
C GLY A 188 -12.38 -2.37 -9.85
N LYS A 189 -13.25 -3.32 -10.16
CA LYS A 189 -13.40 -3.86 -11.53
C LYS A 189 -13.77 -2.81 -12.56
N GLU A 190 -14.69 -1.91 -12.24
CA GLU A 190 -15.15 -0.88 -13.18
C GLU A 190 -14.04 0.16 -13.43
N THR A 191 -13.33 0.55 -12.38
CA THR A 191 -12.18 1.47 -12.48
C THR A 191 -11.05 0.87 -13.32
N ILE A 192 -10.70 -0.40 -13.07
CA ILE A 192 -9.66 -1.11 -13.82
C ILE A 192 -10.06 -1.27 -15.29
N LYS A 193 -11.31 -1.68 -15.56
CA LYS A 193 -11.84 -1.82 -16.91
C LYS A 193 -11.83 -0.49 -17.67
N LYS A 194 -12.27 0.59 -17.02
CA LYS A 194 -12.35 1.93 -17.61
C LYS A 194 -10.97 2.51 -17.90
N ASN A 195 -10.06 2.43 -16.94
CA ASN A 195 -8.77 3.11 -17.00
C ASN A 195 -7.66 2.24 -17.61
N ARG A 196 -7.77 0.91 -17.53
CA ARG A 196 -6.71 -0.02 -17.96
C ARG A 196 -5.33 0.42 -17.46
N PRO A 197 -5.14 0.53 -16.13
CA PRO A 197 -3.86 0.97 -15.58
C PRO A 197 -2.80 -0.13 -15.70
N VAL A 198 -1.54 0.25 -15.64
CA VAL A 198 -0.48 -0.67 -15.21
C VAL A 198 -0.72 -0.98 -13.74
N ILE A 199 -0.59 -2.24 -13.32
CA ILE A 199 -0.84 -2.65 -11.93
C ILE A 199 0.37 -3.40 -11.39
N LEU A 200 0.94 -2.91 -10.28
CA LEU A 200 1.87 -3.65 -9.44
C LEU A 200 1.14 -4.02 -8.15
N TYR A 201 1.18 -5.29 -7.75
CA TYR A 201 0.55 -5.70 -6.50
C TYR A 201 1.31 -6.84 -5.82
N GLU A 202 1.28 -6.85 -4.48
CA GLU A 202 1.79 -7.95 -3.69
C GLU A 202 0.94 -9.20 -3.93
N ASN A 203 1.56 -10.29 -4.39
CA ASN A 203 0.88 -11.56 -4.66
C ASN A 203 1.32 -12.62 -3.66
N ASN A 204 0.86 -12.48 -2.41
CA ASN A 204 1.24 -13.34 -1.30
C ASN A 204 0.10 -14.26 -0.87
N ALA A 205 0.06 -15.46 -1.44
CA ALA A 205 -0.99 -16.45 -1.15
C ALA A 205 -1.08 -16.84 0.33
N LYS A 206 0.04 -16.79 1.08
CA LYS A 206 0.04 -17.07 2.52
C LYS A 206 -0.71 -15.99 3.30
N TYR A 207 -0.46 -14.73 3.00
CA TYR A 207 -1.14 -13.61 3.68
C TYR A 207 -2.60 -13.53 3.27
N ALA A 208 -2.92 -13.76 2.00
CA ALA A 208 -4.29 -13.87 1.51
C ALA A 208 -5.07 -14.96 2.27
N GLN A 209 -4.45 -16.11 2.55
CA GLN A 209 -5.10 -17.18 3.34
C GLN A 209 -5.30 -16.76 4.80
N ILE A 210 -4.31 -16.14 5.43
CA ILE A 210 -4.42 -15.66 6.82
C ILE A 210 -5.55 -14.62 6.92
N LEU A 211 -5.61 -13.68 5.99
CA LEU A 211 -6.69 -12.70 5.94
C LEU A 211 -8.04 -13.36 5.71
N TYR A 212 -8.13 -14.29 4.76
CA TYR A 212 -9.36 -15.06 4.51
C TYR A 212 -9.88 -15.72 5.79
N ASP A 213 -9.02 -16.41 6.52
CA ASP A 213 -9.38 -17.08 7.76
C ASP A 213 -9.85 -16.10 8.85
N ASN A 214 -9.23 -14.94 8.91
CA ASN A 214 -9.58 -13.91 9.90
C ASN A 214 -10.83 -13.09 9.54
N VAL A 215 -10.99 -12.74 8.27
CA VAL A 215 -12.09 -11.87 7.80
C VAL A 215 -13.31 -12.68 7.39
N CYS A 216 -13.14 -13.71 6.55
CA CYS A 216 -14.25 -14.46 5.99
C CYS A 216 -14.97 -15.35 7.01
N MET A 217 -14.29 -15.81 8.05
CA MET A 217 -14.96 -16.52 9.15
C MET A 217 -16.02 -15.66 9.85
N ASN A 218 -15.82 -14.33 9.89
CA ASN A 218 -16.78 -13.38 10.45
C ASN A 218 -17.78 -12.84 9.43
N TYR A 219 -17.40 -12.84 8.14
CA TYR A 219 -18.18 -12.28 7.04
C TYR A 219 -18.25 -13.27 5.87
N PRO A 220 -19.05 -14.38 6.01
CA PRO A 220 -19.15 -15.40 4.95
C PRO A 220 -19.59 -14.86 3.59
N SER A 221 -20.24 -13.68 3.57
CA SER A 221 -20.64 -12.97 2.35
C SER A 221 -19.48 -12.59 1.45
N TYR A 222 -18.25 -12.49 1.97
CA TYR A 222 -17.07 -12.10 1.19
C TYR A 222 -16.26 -13.29 0.63
N THR A 223 -16.79 -14.51 0.72
CA THR A 223 -16.12 -15.70 0.18
C THR A 223 -15.89 -15.61 -1.33
N LYS A 224 -16.79 -14.93 -2.05
CA LYS A 224 -16.66 -14.73 -3.50
C LYS A 224 -15.52 -13.78 -3.84
N GLU A 225 -15.41 -12.68 -3.11
CA GLU A 225 -14.42 -11.63 -3.28
C GLU A 225 -13.01 -12.14 -2.95
N SER A 226 -12.87 -13.01 -1.94
CA SER A 226 -11.59 -13.63 -1.60
C SER A 226 -11.03 -14.55 -2.68
N LYS A 227 -11.89 -15.06 -3.58
CA LYS A 227 -11.52 -15.91 -4.70
C LYS A 227 -11.29 -15.13 -6.00
N PHE A 228 -11.41 -13.82 -5.95
CA PHE A 228 -11.14 -12.98 -7.10
C PHE A 228 -9.65 -13.05 -7.45
N ASP A 229 -9.35 -13.43 -8.69
CA ASP A 229 -7.99 -13.45 -9.21
C ASP A 229 -7.82 -12.27 -10.18
N LEU A 230 -7.00 -11.30 -9.75
CA LEU A 230 -6.73 -10.10 -10.55
C LEU A 230 -5.98 -10.43 -11.84
N THR A 231 -5.00 -11.34 -11.77
CA THR A 231 -4.23 -11.73 -12.96
C THR A 231 -5.15 -12.40 -13.99
N GLU A 232 -5.97 -13.35 -13.54
CA GLU A 232 -6.95 -14.01 -14.43
C GLU A 232 -7.91 -12.99 -15.05
N TYR A 233 -8.46 -12.07 -14.24
CA TYR A 233 -9.36 -11.02 -14.73
C TYR A 233 -8.69 -10.11 -15.76
N CYS A 234 -7.50 -9.62 -15.49
CA CYS A 234 -6.78 -8.76 -16.41
C CYS A 234 -6.38 -9.48 -17.70
N MET A 235 -5.79 -10.66 -17.60
CA MET A 235 -5.29 -11.41 -18.77
C MET A 235 -6.43 -12.00 -19.60
N ASN A 236 -7.43 -12.64 -18.97
CA ASN A 236 -8.45 -13.39 -19.67
C ASN A 236 -9.67 -12.55 -20.06
N GLU A 237 -10.11 -11.62 -19.21
CA GLU A 237 -11.30 -10.80 -19.50
C GLU A 237 -10.92 -9.47 -20.15
N LEU A 238 -9.94 -8.74 -19.58
CA LEU A 238 -9.55 -7.43 -20.09
C LEU A 238 -8.46 -7.48 -21.18
N LYS A 239 -7.88 -8.65 -21.47
CA LYS A 239 -6.84 -8.82 -22.51
C LYS A 239 -5.65 -7.89 -22.30
N TYR A 240 -5.10 -7.90 -21.10
CA TYR A 240 -3.82 -7.26 -20.81
C TYR A 240 -2.70 -7.93 -21.62
N SER A 241 -1.70 -7.15 -22.00
CA SER A 241 -0.65 -7.58 -22.92
C SER A 241 0.44 -8.43 -22.28
N ALA A 242 0.71 -8.23 -20.98
CA ALA A 242 1.74 -8.97 -20.27
C ALA A 242 1.47 -9.08 -18.75
N CYS A 243 1.99 -10.18 -18.19
CA CYS A 243 2.05 -10.43 -16.75
C CYS A 243 3.48 -10.86 -16.40
N TYR A 244 4.08 -10.19 -15.42
CA TYR A 244 5.39 -10.50 -14.88
C TYR A 244 5.26 -10.89 -13.42
N ASP A 245 5.18 -12.18 -13.15
CA ASP A 245 5.22 -12.71 -11.79
C ASP A 245 6.61 -12.55 -11.20
N GLN A 246 6.67 -12.35 -9.88
CA GLN A 246 7.93 -12.11 -9.16
C GLN A 246 8.73 -10.95 -9.77
N PHE A 247 8.05 -9.84 -10.05
CA PHE A 247 8.66 -8.66 -10.65
C PHE A 247 9.89 -8.22 -9.85
N ASN A 248 11.02 -8.09 -10.54
CA ASN A 248 12.31 -7.74 -9.95
C ASN A 248 12.81 -8.68 -8.84
N GLY A 249 12.32 -9.94 -8.80
CA GLY A 249 12.69 -10.92 -7.78
C GLY A 249 11.96 -10.75 -6.43
N SER A 250 10.94 -9.91 -6.39
CA SER A 250 10.02 -9.78 -5.25
C SER A 250 8.85 -10.78 -5.36
N ILE A 251 7.91 -10.70 -4.42
CA ILE A 251 6.65 -11.44 -4.51
C ILE A 251 5.58 -10.68 -5.32
N ASP A 252 5.93 -9.51 -5.87
CA ASP A 252 4.99 -8.68 -6.60
C ASP A 252 4.73 -9.19 -8.01
N THR A 253 3.53 -8.98 -8.49
CA THR A 253 3.12 -9.21 -9.88
C THR A 253 2.89 -7.87 -10.57
N LEU A 254 3.49 -7.69 -11.76
CA LEU A 254 3.28 -6.54 -12.63
C LEU A 254 2.42 -6.92 -13.83
N LEU A 255 1.30 -6.22 -14.02
CA LEU A 255 0.37 -6.38 -15.12
C LEU A 255 0.40 -5.17 -16.05
N LEU A 256 0.56 -5.41 -17.36
CA LEU A 256 0.57 -4.37 -18.39
C LEU A 256 -0.69 -4.46 -19.27
N PRO A 257 -1.41 -3.33 -19.49
CA PRO A 257 -2.64 -3.27 -20.26
C PRO A 257 -2.47 -3.50 -21.77
#